data_c61246755eba5b06c2c5afe1c434ac2e
#
_entry.id   c61246755eba5b06c2c5afe1c434ac2e
#
_cell.length_a   1.000
_cell.length_b   1.000
_cell.length_c   1.000
_cell.angle_alpha   90.00
_cell.angle_beta   90.00
_cell.angle_gamma   90.00
#
_symmetry.space_group_name_H-M   'P 1'
#
loop_
_entity.id
_entity.type
_entity.pdbx_description
1 polymer ?
#
loop_
_entity_poly.entity_id
_entity_poly.type
_entity_poly.pdbx_seq_one_letter_code
_entity_poly.pdbx_strand_id
1 'polypeptide(L)'
;IKKRNIDTKKILYVTNEFKDYIVHNSAGPLGISKTYVIHNFKIIKNNLRKEISKNLYFLPKSSLNIYLKLKLKKITNRKNILFSKSLNNEINKSKLIICTYPQTAFLESMLSGPTILIYNPKNWIPDNDMAKYYRFLKRSKIIFDDPNKAANHINRYWDNLSDWWDDINVKKSRTLFLKKFKL
;
A
#
# COMPACT_ATOMS: atom_id res chain seq x y z
N ILE A 1 5.99 -10.99 15.27
CA ILE A 1 5.29 -9.76 14.79
C ILE A 1 3.88 -9.79 15.37
N LYS A 2 3.48 -8.69 16.04
CA LYS A 2 2.16 -8.57 16.68
C LYS A 2 1.08 -8.43 15.59
N LYS A 3 -0.02 -9.21 15.70
CA LYS A 3 -1.20 -9.00 14.84
C LYS A 3 -1.76 -7.60 15.04
N ARG A 4 -2.18 -6.96 13.95
CA ARG A 4 -2.81 -5.64 13.98
C ARG A 4 -4.18 -5.68 14.66
N ASN A 5 -4.53 -4.57 15.30
CA ASN A 5 -5.92 -4.34 15.71
C ASN A 5 -6.74 -3.94 14.47
N ILE A 6 -7.60 -4.83 13.98
CA ILE A 6 -8.48 -4.63 12.83
C ILE A 6 -9.80 -3.91 13.18
N ASP A 7 -10.07 -3.64 14.46
CA ASP A 7 -11.28 -2.92 14.90
C ASP A 7 -11.22 -1.42 14.58
N THR A 8 -10.03 -0.91 14.24
CA THR A 8 -9.87 0.45 13.74
C THR A 8 -10.48 0.59 12.35
N LYS A 9 -10.91 1.82 12.00
CA LYS A 9 -11.41 2.12 10.63
C LYS A 9 -10.34 2.72 9.72
N LYS A 10 -9.07 2.78 10.16
CA LYS A 10 -7.98 3.44 9.46
C LYS A 10 -7.48 2.61 8.28
N ILE A 11 -7.36 3.26 7.12
CA ILE A 11 -6.60 2.76 5.96
C ILE A 11 -5.34 3.60 5.86
N LEU A 12 -4.18 2.94 5.81
CA LEU A 12 -2.90 3.61 5.67
C LEU A 12 -2.35 3.39 4.26
N TYR A 13 -2.16 4.48 3.52
CA TYR A 13 -1.49 4.48 2.22
C TYR A 13 -0.02 4.85 2.42
N VAL A 14 0.85 3.85 2.34
CA VAL A 14 2.29 3.97 2.60
C VAL A 14 3.03 4.18 1.30
N THR A 15 3.87 5.22 1.26
CA THR A 15 4.67 5.52 0.08
C THR A 15 6.15 5.32 0.32
N ASN A 16 6.91 5.28 -0.78
CA ASN A 16 8.35 5.32 -0.76
C ASN A 16 8.88 6.72 -0.46
N GLU A 17 10.20 6.79 -0.31
CA GLU A 17 10.92 8.03 -0.27
C GLU A 17 10.78 8.78 -1.61
N PHE A 18 10.43 10.05 -1.53
CA PHE A 18 10.36 10.97 -2.65
C PHE A 18 11.60 11.87 -2.63
N LYS A 19 12.67 11.46 -3.30
CA LYS A 19 13.81 12.34 -3.50
C LYS A 19 13.53 13.33 -4.63
N ASP A 20 13.95 14.58 -4.45
CA ASP A 20 13.76 15.64 -5.46
C ASP A 20 14.82 15.56 -6.57
N TYR A 21 15.87 14.78 -6.37
CA TYR A 21 16.97 14.57 -7.29
C TYR A 21 17.39 13.09 -7.32
N ILE A 22 17.97 12.68 -8.43
CA ILE A 22 18.51 11.32 -8.60
C ILE A 22 19.95 11.34 -8.06
N VAL A 23 20.17 10.69 -6.92
CA VAL A 23 21.51 10.54 -6.33
C VAL A 23 22.23 9.33 -6.91
N HIS A 24 21.49 8.25 -7.21
CA HIS A 24 21.99 7.04 -7.85
C HIS A 24 20.91 6.46 -8.76
N ASN A 25 21.29 6.04 -9.96
CA ASN A 25 20.37 5.44 -10.94
C ASN A 25 19.70 4.13 -10.46
N SER A 26 20.27 3.48 -9.46
CA SER A 26 19.76 2.21 -8.89
C SER A 26 18.96 2.36 -7.59
N ALA A 27 18.86 3.54 -7.00
CA ALA A 27 18.46 3.70 -5.60
C ALA A 27 16.99 4.07 -5.37
N GLY A 28 16.09 3.86 -6.31
CA GLY A 28 14.67 4.08 -6.05
C GLY A 28 13.87 4.52 -7.27
N PRO A 29 12.56 4.66 -7.09
CA PRO A 29 11.67 4.99 -8.18
C PRO A 29 11.99 6.38 -8.75
N LEU A 30 12.15 6.45 -10.06
CA LEU A 30 12.35 7.68 -10.82
C LEU A 30 11.25 8.73 -10.53
N GLY A 31 11.52 10.01 -10.81
CA GLY A 31 10.60 11.12 -10.52
C GLY A 31 9.16 10.97 -11.03
N ILE A 32 8.96 10.21 -12.11
CA ILE A 32 7.65 9.82 -12.64
C ILE A 32 6.80 9.08 -11.59
N SER A 33 7.42 8.32 -10.70
CA SER A 33 6.70 7.55 -9.69
C SER A 33 6.01 8.40 -8.63
N LYS A 34 6.49 9.62 -8.36
CA LYS A 34 5.85 10.57 -7.43
C LYS A 34 4.45 10.93 -7.92
N THR A 35 4.34 11.31 -9.19
CA THR A 35 3.06 11.65 -9.81
C THR A 35 2.13 10.43 -9.87
N TYR A 36 2.66 9.27 -10.21
CA TYR A 36 1.93 8.00 -10.24
C TYR A 36 1.35 7.64 -8.87
N VAL A 37 2.16 7.71 -7.81
CA VAL A 37 1.73 7.38 -6.45
C VAL A 37 0.61 8.30 -5.96
N ILE A 38 0.73 9.62 -6.21
CA ILE A 38 -0.32 10.60 -5.83
C ILE A 38 -1.56 10.42 -6.71
N HIS A 39 -1.41 10.12 -7.98
CA HIS A 39 -2.52 9.84 -8.88
C HIS A 39 -3.30 8.61 -8.43
N ASN A 40 -2.62 7.52 -8.09
CA ASN A 40 -3.25 6.31 -7.55
C ASN A 40 -3.99 6.59 -6.23
N PHE A 41 -3.38 7.37 -5.34
CA PHE A 41 -4.03 7.80 -4.10
C PHE A 41 -5.35 8.53 -4.37
N LYS A 42 -5.34 9.48 -5.33
CA LYS A 42 -6.54 10.22 -5.75
C LYS A 42 -7.62 9.28 -6.30
N ILE A 43 -7.24 8.34 -7.18
CA ILE A 43 -8.17 7.37 -7.77
C ILE A 43 -8.79 6.52 -6.66
N ILE A 44 -7.98 5.93 -5.78
CA ILE A 44 -8.47 5.11 -4.68
C ILE A 44 -9.44 5.93 -3.82
N LYS A 45 -9.04 7.13 -3.41
CA LYS A 45 -9.86 7.99 -2.56
C LYS A 45 -11.23 8.30 -3.17
N ASN A 46 -11.28 8.57 -4.47
CA ASN A 46 -12.50 8.93 -5.18
C ASN A 46 -13.44 7.72 -5.43
N ASN A 47 -12.88 6.51 -5.51
CA ASN A 47 -13.63 5.29 -5.78
C ASN A 47 -14.00 4.50 -4.52
N LEU A 48 -13.46 4.86 -3.36
CA LEU A 48 -13.91 4.30 -2.08
C LEU A 48 -15.28 4.88 -1.70
N ARG A 49 -16.13 4.05 -1.07
CA ARG A 49 -17.37 4.51 -0.42
C ARG A 49 -17.04 5.68 0.53
N LYS A 50 -17.90 6.67 0.62
CA LYS A 50 -17.68 7.94 1.35
C LYS A 50 -17.27 7.70 2.82
N GLU A 51 -17.88 6.75 3.49
CA GLU A 51 -17.61 6.38 4.88
C GLU A 51 -16.22 5.70 5.04
N ILE A 52 -15.70 5.07 3.98
CA ILE A 52 -14.36 4.45 3.97
C ILE A 52 -13.31 5.51 3.62
N SER A 53 -13.57 6.29 2.57
CA SER A 53 -12.66 7.30 2.02
C SER A 53 -12.21 8.34 3.05
N LYS A 54 -13.09 8.73 4.00
CA LYS A 54 -12.73 9.65 5.10
C LYS A 54 -11.65 9.11 6.04
N ASN A 55 -11.47 7.78 6.08
CA ASN A 55 -10.50 7.08 6.92
C ASN A 55 -9.21 6.70 6.16
N LEU A 56 -9.04 7.18 4.93
CA LEU A 56 -7.83 6.97 4.14
C LEU A 56 -6.79 8.03 4.50
N TYR A 57 -5.65 7.57 5.00
CA TYR A 57 -4.52 8.38 5.43
C TYR A 57 -3.31 8.16 4.53
N PHE A 58 -2.65 9.24 4.15
CA PHE A 58 -1.42 9.22 3.36
C PHE A 58 -0.21 9.33 4.29
N LEU A 59 0.68 8.35 4.24
CA LEU A 59 1.93 8.33 5.01
C LEU A 59 3.13 8.37 4.07
N PRO A 60 3.79 9.52 3.90
CA PRO A 60 5.03 9.60 3.17
C PRO A 60 6.19 9.03 4.00
N LYS A 61 7.14 8.37 3.37
CA LYS A 61 8.36 7.87 4.02
C LYS A 61 9.31 9.00 4.43
N SER A 62 9.34 10.08 3.65
CA SER A 62 10.18 11.25 3.88
C SER A 62 9.37 12.54 3.88
N SER A 63 10.02 13.65 4.23
CA SER A 63 9.40 14.96 4.13
C SER A 63 8.93 15.24 2.70
N LEU A 64 7.70 15.72 2.57
CA LEU A 64 7.17 16.18 1.29
C LEU A 64 7.67 17.59 1.00
N ASN A 65 8.10 17.86 -0.24
CA ASN A 65 8.33 19.22 -0.70
C ASN A 65 7.02 20.01 -0.79
N ILE A 66 7.13 21.32 -0.95
CA ILE A 66 5.96 22.24 -0.97
C ILE A 66 4.96 21.87 -2.07
N TYR A 67 5.45 21.51 -3.26
CA TYR A 67 4.62 21.14 -4.41
C TYR A 67 3.75 19.90 -4.12
N LEU A 68 4.35 18.84 -3.58
CA LEU A 68 3.63 17.61 -3.21
C LEU A 68 2.63 17.86 -2.08
N LYS A 69 2.98 18.69 -1.09
CA LYS A 69 2.06 19.12 -0.03
C LYS A 69 0.85 19.84 -0.57
N LEU A 70 1.04 20.76 -1.51
CA LEU A 70 -0.05 21.50 -2.15
C LEU A 70 -0.94 20.58 -2.99
N LYS A 71 -0.34 19.66 -3.74
CA LYS A 71 -1.06 18.68 -4.56
C LYS A 71 -1.90 17.74 -3.69
N LEU A 72 -1.37 17.25 -2.58
CA LEU A 72 -2.10 16.40 -1.64
C LEU A 72 -3.23 17.15 -0.91
N LYS A 73 -3.03 18.41 -0.55
CA LYS A 73 -4.09 19.25 0.06
C LYS A 73 -5.32 19.42 -0.84
N LYS A 74 -5.16 19.40 -2.17
CA LYS A 74 -6.28 19.42 -3.12
C LYS A 74 -7.04 18.08 -3.19
N ILE A 75 -6.42 16.98 -2.73
CA ILE A 75 -6.99 15.64 -2.79
C ILE A 75 -7.59 15.22 -1.45
N THR A 76 -6.96 15.61 -0.33
CA THR A 76 -7.37 15.17 1.00
C THR A 76 -7.16 16.24 2.06
N ASN A 77 -7.86 16.10 3.19
CA ASN A 77 -7.70 17.02 4.32
C ASN A 77 -6.29 16.90 4.94
N ARG A 78 -5.79 18.01 5.50
CA ARG A 78 -4.47 18.04 6.16
C ARG A 78 -4.31 16.96 7.25
N LYS A 79 -5.37 16.70 8.03
CA LYS A 79 -5.38 15.68 9.09
C LYS A 79 -5.17 14.24 8.57
N ASN A 80 -5.44 14.00 7.29
CA ASN A 80 -5.25 12.71 6.64
C ASN A 80 -3.86 12.56 6.00
N ILE A 81 -2.97 13.54 6.16
CA ILE A 81 -1.56 13.45 5.76
C ILE A 81 -0.75 13.28 7.05
N LEU A 82 -0.18 12.11 7.24
CA LEU A 82 0.57 11.78 8.46
C LEU A 82 2.05 12.12 8.30
N PHE A 83 2.66 12.54 9.40
CA PHE A 83 4.10 12.78 9.51
C PHE A 83 4.63 12.00 10.72
N SER A 84 4.41 10.69 10.70
CA SER A 84 4.80 9.82 11.82
C SER A 84 6.29 9.47 11.75
N LYS A 85 6.95 9.44 12.91
CA LYS A 85 8.32 8.97 13.05
C LYS A 85 8.42 7.43 13.09
N SER A 86 7.32 6.72 13.32
CA SER A 86 7.29 5.27 13.45
C SER A 86 6.26 4.65 12.50
N LEU A 87 6.77 4.04 11.43
CA LEU A 87 5.95 3.27 10.48
C LEU A 87 5.21 2.13 11.19
N ASN A 88 5.90 1.37 12.05
CA ASN A 88 5.32 0.22 12.75
C ASN A 88 4.15 0.62 13.65
N ASN A 89 4.23 1.76 14.33
CA ASN A 89 3.13 2.28 15.13
C ASN A 89 1.90 2.60 14.27
N GLU A 90 2.11 3.19 13.10
CA GLU A 90 1.02 3.49 12.17
C GLU A 90 0.43 2.23 11.53
N ILE A 91 1.27 1.25 11.17
CA ILE A 91 0.85 -0.07 10.70
C ILE A 91 -0.07 -0.73 11.74
N ASN A 92 0.37 -0.80 13.00
CA ASN A 92 -0.37 -1.48 14.07
C ASN A 92 -1.73 -0.86 14.39
N LYS A 93 -1.92 0.43 14.08
CA LYS A 93 -3.17 1.18 14.27
C LYS A 93 -4.08 1.18 13.04
N SER A 94 -3.78 0.40 12.01
CA SER A 94 -4.50 0.45 10.75
C SER A 94 -5.19 -0.87 10.44
N LYS A 95 -6.48 -0.79 10.05
CA LYS A 95 -7.28 -1.94 9.61
C LYS A 95 -6.75 -2.54 8.29
N LEU A 96 -6.37 -1.67 7.36
CA LEU A 96 -5.84 -2.03 6.05
C LEU A 96 -4.63 -1.17 5.70
N ILE A 97 -3.60 -1.80 5.12
CA ILE A 97 -2.45 -1.09 4.57
C ILE A 97 -2.47 -1.18 3.05
N ILE A 98 -2.21 -0.06 2.39
CA ILE A 98 -1.96 0.01 0.95
C ILE A 98 -0.52 0.45 0.74
N CYS A 99 0.31 -0.44 0.24
CA CYS A 99 1.69 -0.15 -0.11
C CYS A 99 1.79 0.22 -1.60
N THR A 100 2.75 1.08 -1.93
CA THR A 100 3.00 1.52 -3.31
C THR A 100 4.25 0.91 -3.91
N TYR A 101 4.97 0.13 -3.11
CA TYR A 101 6.23 -0.49 -3.52
C TYR A 101 6.50 -1.78 -2.71
N PRO A 102 7.05 -2.84 -3.34
CA PRO A 102 7.29 -4.13 -2.69
C PRO A 102 8.61 -4.16 -1.91
N GLN A 103 8.70 -3.39 -0.84
CA GLN A 103 9.84 -3.34 0.08
C GLN A 103 9.45 -3.77 1.49
N THR A 104 10.35 -3.51 2.46
CA THR A 104 10.21 -3.86 3.88
C THR A 104 8.82 -3.54 4.45
N ALA A 105 8.30 -2.32 4.17
CA ALA A 105 6.96 -1.92 4.62
C ALA A 105 5.85 -2.85 4.13
N PHE A 106 5.94 -3.37 2.90
CA PHE A 106 4.97 -4.34 2.37
C PHE A 106 5.07 -5.69 3.08
N LEU A 107 6.30 -6.19 3.29
CA LEU A 107 6.54 -7.45 4.00
C LEU A 107 6.04 -7.39 5.44
N GLU A 108 6.44 -6.37 6.20
CA GLU A 108 6.01 -6.15 7.59
C GLU A 108 4.49 -5.99 7.71
N SER A 109 3.89 -5.24 6.78
CA SER A 109 2.44 -5.06 6.76
C SER A 109 1.71 -6.38 6.50
N MET A 110 2.21 -7.21 5.58
CA MET A 110 1.60 -8.48 5.21
C MET A 110 1.71 -9.53 6.32
N LEU A 111 2.81 -9.49 7.11
CA LEU A 111 2.99 -10.33 8.29
C LEU A 111 2.02 -9.94 9.42
N SER A 112 1.66 -8.67 9.53
CA SER A 112 0.83 -8.15 10.62
C SER A 112 -0.67 -8.18 10.33
N GLY A 113 -1.12 -8.19 9.05
CA GLY A 113 -2.57 -8.21 8.71
C GLY A 113 -2.89 -7.76 7.28
N PRO A 114 -4.17 -7.45 6.98
CA PRO A 114 -4.66 -7.15 5.64
C PRO A 114 -3.84 -6.07 4.93
N THR A 115 -3.30 -6.40 3.77
CA THR A 115 -2.36 -5.55 3.04
C THR A 115 -2.60 -5.68 1.54
N ILE A 116 -2.61 -4.54 0.85
CA ILE A 116 -2.69 -4.43 -0.60
C ILE A 116 -1.40 -3.75 -1.11
N LEU A 117 -0.91 -4.22 -2.23
CA LEU A 117 0.16 -3.57 -2.99
C LEU A 117 -0.42 -3.04 -4.31
N ILE A 118 -0.29 -1.73 -4.55
CA ILE A 118 -0.53 -1.13 -5.86
C ILE A 118 0.77 -1.17 -6.64
N TYR A 119 0.82 -2.03 -7.64
CA TYR A 119 2.05 -2.35 -8.34
C TYR A 119 1.83 -2.39 -9.85
N ASN A 120 2.59 -1.57 -10.58
CA ASN A 120 2.59 -1.60 -12.04
C ASN A 120 3.86 -2.32 -12.54
N PRO A 121 3.72 -3.51 -13.16
CA PRO A 121 4.86 -4.27 -13.66
C PRO A 121 5.64 -3.56 -14.77
N LYS A 122 5.05 -2.56 -15.44
CA LYS A 122 5.76 -1.73 -16.43
C LYS A 122 6.81 -0.82 -15.79
N ASN A 123 6.62 -0.46 -14.52
CA ASN A 123 7.52 0.44 -13.79
C ASN A 123 8.59 -0.31 -13.00
N TRP A 124 8.36 -1.58 -12.74
CA TRP A 124 9.28 -2.43 -12.00
C TRP A 124 9.00 -3.91 -12.28
N ILE A 125 9.97 -4.59 -12.84
CA ILE A 125 9.86 -6.00 -13.21
C ILE A 125 10.53 -6.82 -12.11
N PRO A 126 9.82 -7.76 -11.47
CA PRO A 126 10.43 -8.65 -10.49
C PRO A 126 11.40 -9.60 -11.19
N ASP A 127 12.43 -10.02 -10.49
CA ASP A 127 13.32 -11.08 -10.95
C ASP A 127 12.53 -12.34 -11.33
N ASN A 128 13.05 -13.11 -12.30
CA ASN A 128 12.37 -14.30 -12.81
C ASN A 128 11.97 -15.27 -11.71
N ASP A 129 12.81 -15.45 -10.69
CA ASP A 129 12.55 -16.29 -9.53
C ASP A 129 11.36 -15.80 -8.69
N MET A 130 11.13 -14.49 -8.67
CA MET A 130 10.06 -13.86 -7.91
C MET A 130 8.75 -13.76 -8.70
N ALA A 131 8.80 -13.79 -10.02
CA ALA A 131 7.65 -13.54 -10.88
C ALA A 131 6.45 -14.47 -10.58
N LYS A 132 6.71 -15.76 -10.28
CA LYS A 132 5.65 -16.71 -9.91
C LYS A 132 4.93 -16.33 -8.62
N TYR A 133 5.65 -15.84 -7.61
CA TYR A 133 5.08 -15.43 -6.33
C TYR A 133 4.23 -14.16 -6.46
N TYR A 134 4.68 -13.21 -7.29
CA TYR A 134 3.89 -12.02 -7.64
C TYR A 134 2.58 -12.41 -8.36
N ARG A 135 2.61 -13.40 -9.26
CA ARG A 135 1.38 -13.92 -9.89
C ARG A 135 0.42 -14.53 -8.87
N PHE A 136 0.93 -15.27 -7.87
CA PHE A 136 0.08 -15.80 -6.79
C PHE A 136 -0.57 -14.68 -5.98
N LEU A 137 0.20 -13.69 -5.55
CA LEU A 137 -0.33 -12.54 -4.82
C LEU A 137 -1.36 -11.73 -5.65
N LYS A 138 -1.15 -11.60 -6.96
CA LYS A 138 -2.10 -10.95 -7.87
C LYS A 138 -3.41 -11.73 -8.00
N ARG A 139 -3.36 -13.05 -8.14
CA ARG A 139 -4.54 -13.92 -8.17
C ARG A 139 -5.32 -13.84 -6.85
N SER A 140 -4.64 -13.77 -5.74
CA SER A 140 -5.22 -13.63 -4.39
C SER A 140 -5.67 -12.20 -4.04
N LYS A 141 -5.63 -11.26 -5.00
CA LYS A 141 -6.05 -9.87 -4.79
C LYS A 141 -5.26 -9.14 -3.69
N ILE A 142 -4.02 -9.52 -3.48
CA ILE A 142 -3.07 -8.78 -2.65
C ILE A 142 -2.34 -7.73 -3.49
N ILE A 143 -2.08 -8.02 -4.78
CA ILE A 143 -1.46 -7.09 -5.72
C ILE A 143 -2.49 -6.63 -6.76
N PHE A 144 -2.52 -5.33 -7.00
CA PHE A 144 -3.31 -4.68 -8.05
C PHE A 144 -2.42 -3.79 -8.92
N ASP A 145 -2.61 -3.86 -10.22
CA ASP A 145 -2.01 -2.96 -11.22
C ASP A 145 -2.92 -1.77 -11.54
N ASP A 146 -4.20 -1.85 -11.14
CA ASP A 146 -5.23 -0.83 -11.34
C ASP A 146 -5.79 -0.37 -10.00
N PRO A 147 -5.63 0.91 -9.62
CA PRO A 147 -6.14 1.45 -8.36
C PRO A 147 -7.67 1.45 -8.26
N ASN A 148 -8.41 1.46 -9.40
CA ASN A 148 -9.87 1.32 -9.38
C ASN A 148 -10.28 -0.07 -8.93
N LYS A 149 -9.62 -1.12 -9.44
CA LYS A 149 -9.86 -2.51 -9.02
C LYS A 149 -9.53 -2.71 -7.55
N ALA A 150 -8.47 -2.06 -7.05
CA ALA A 150 -8.12 -2.09 -5.63
C ALA A 150 -9.22 -1.42 -4.78
N ALA A 151 -9.70 -0.24 -5.17
CA ALA A 151 -10.78 0.46 -4.45
C ALA A 151 -12.08 -0.36 -4.42
N ASN A 152 -12.47 -0.97 -5.54
CA ASN A 152 -13.65 -1.85 -5.61
C ASN A 152 -13.49 -3.07 -4.70
N HIS A 153 -12.30 -3.67 -4.66
CA HIS A 153 -12.01 -4.78 -3.76
C HIS A 153 -12.12 -4.36 -2.28
N ILE A 154 -11.56 -3.21 -1.92
CA ILE A 154 -11.68 -2.65 -0.57
C ILE A 154 -13.15 -2.41 -0.23
N ASN A 155 -13.93 -1.78 -1.10
CA ASN A 155 -15.35 -1.54 -0.87
C ASN A 155 -16.13 -2.83 -0.60
N ARG A 156 -15.80 -3.90 -1.35
CA ARG A 156 -16.46 -5.21 -1.22
C ARG A 156 -16.20 -5.87 0.14
N TYR A 157 -14.97 -5.83 0.62
CA TYR A 157 -14.55 -6.57 1.81
C TYR A 157 -14.38 -5.70 3.06
N TRP A 158 -14.69 -4.41 2.98
CA TRP A 158 -14.41 -3.46 4.07
C TRP A 158 -15.06 -3.83 5.39
N ASP A 159 -16.28 -4.28 5.35
CA ASP A 159 -17.04 -4.60 6.54
C ASP A 159 -16.52 -5.88 7.22
N ASN A 160 -16.05 -6.85 6.42
CA ASN A 160 -15.41 -8.06 6.90
C ASN A 160 -14.15 -8.38 6.08
N LEU A 161 -13.01 -7.75 6.40
CA LEU A 161 -11.74 -8.00 5.70
C LEU A 161 -11.21 -9.42 5.90
N SER A 162 -11.62 -10.11 6.97
CA SER A 162 -11.23 -11.50 7.24
C SER A 162 -11.78 -12.47 6.19
N ASP A 163 -12.94 -12.22 5.59
CA ASP A 163 -13.50 -13.07 4.53
C ASP A 163 -12.56 -13.20 3.33
N TRP A 164 -11.83 -12.13 3.03
CA TRP A 164 -10.78 -12.17 2.02
C TRP A 164 -9.43 -12.59 2.59
N TRP A 165 -8.99 -11.93 3.67
CA TRP A 165 -7.61 -12.09 4.15
C TRP A 165 -7.34 -13.48 4.72
N ASP A 166 -8.36 -14.11 5.30
CA ASP A 166 -8.27 -15.44 5.91
C ASP A 166 -8.71 -16.58 4.96
N ASP A 167 -9.11 -16.25 3.72
CA ASP A 167 -9.33 -17.24 2.66
C ASP A 167 -8.11 -18.17 2.48
N ILE A 168 -8.36 -19.45 2.28
CA ILE A 168 -7.32 -20.49 2.21
C ILE A 168 -6.29 -20.21 1.10
N ASN A 169 -6.74 -19.73 -0.07
CA ASN A 169 -5.87 -19.46 -1.21
C ASN A 169 -5.04 -18.18 -0.96
N VAL A 170 -5.63 -17.19 -0.29
CA VAL A 170 -4.94 -15.96 0.10
C VAL A 170 -3.86 -16.26 1.14
N LYS A 171 -4.18 -17.07 2.16
CA LYS A 171 -3.22 -17.56 3.16
C LYS A 171 -2.06 -18.32 2.49
N LYS A 172 -2.38 -19.28 1.61
CA LYS A 172 -1.38 -20.06 0.89
C LYS A 172 -0.44 -19.19 0.06
N SER A 173 -0.99 -18.22 -0.68
CA SER A 173 -0.21 -17.29 -1.52
C SER A 173 0.74 -16.43 -0.68
N ARG A 174 0.27 -15.89 0.45
CA ARG A 174 1.09 -15.12 1.40
C ARG A 174 2.22 -15.95 1.99
N THR A 175 1.89 -17.13 2.49
CA THR A 175 2.87 -18.04 3.11
C THR A 175 3.97 -18.42 2.13
N LEU A 176 3.60 -18.77 0.88
CA LEU A 176 4.59 -19.09 -0.15
C LEU A 176 5.51 -17.91 -0.48
N PHE A 177 4.94 -16.70 -0.55
CA PHE A 177 5.71 -15.49 -0.81
C PHE A 177 6.65 -15.16 0.37
N LEU A 178 6.14 -15.14 1.60
CA LEU A 178 6.92 -14.80 2.80
C LEU A 178 8.07 -15.79 3.07
N LYS A 179 7.83 -17.09 2.88
CA LYS A 179 8.87 -18.12 3.01
C LYS A 179 10.10 -17.87 2.09
N LYS A 180 9.89 -17.24 0.93
CA LYS A 180 11.01 -16.89 0.02
C LYS A 180 11.96 -15.86 0.67
N PHE A 181 11.46 -15.04 1.58
CA PHE A 181 12.24 -14.07 2.36
C PHE A 181 12.70 -14.60 3.73
N LYS A 182 12.51 -15.89 4.02
CA LYS A 182 12.79 -16.50 5.32
C LYS A 182 12.04 -15.84 6.49
N LEU A 183 10.80 -15.39 6.22
CA LEU A 183 9.89 -14.76 7.17
C LEU A 183 8.71 -15.66 7.51
#